data_7f031b35677d0ae927759ab1d9373e62
#
_entry.id   7f031b35677d0ae927759ab1d9373e62
#
_cell.length_a   1.000
_cell.length_b   1.000
_cell.length_c   1.000
_cell.angle_alpha   90.00
_cell.angle_beta   90.00
_cell.angle_gamma   90.00
#
_symmetry.space_group_name_H-M   'P 1'
#
loop_
_entity.id
_entity.type
_entity.pdbx_description
1 polymer ?
#
loop_
_entity_poly.entity_id
_entity_poly.type
_entity_poly.pdbx_seq_one_letter_code
_entity_poly.pdbx_strand_id
1 'polypeptide(L)'
;MRKFRILALMLVLIMVLAGCGTGNSTPAAKDIVILYTNDAHCGIEDGMGYQGLSAAKRALLAAGNKVLLVDNGDAVQGDTIGTLSKGEYIIDIMNKLGYDVATPGNHEFDYGMDQFNKLVEKADFDYISCNFVDKDGNPVLKPYVIKEADGVKIAFVGISTPKTITTSTPTYFQDGNGNYIYGFMQDDTGEKLYAAVQSAVDAARKEGAKYVIAMAHLGIEADCQPWTSSDVIVNTSGIDVLLDGHSHSTIAGDIVKNKEGKDVILTSTGTKLANIGFLTITADGKLSTALINDDGMSDTIAEIKSGYEEIVNTVVASTKVELTVNDPVSGERMVRRQETNLGDLCADAYRAMSGADIAVVNGGGIRVSIPAGDITYGQIIAVHPFGNEMCVVEATGQQILDALEMGARNAPGECGGFLQVSGMSYEIDLNVEPTVEVNADGMFTGVSGEYRVKNVKVGDEPLDLAKTYTLASHNYMLKSAGDGMAMFQGCTLLQDSVMIDNQVLINYIVDVLGGVVGEDYADPYGQGRITVIEKK
;
A
#
# COMPACT_ATOMS: atom_id res chain seq x y z
N MET A 1 30.24 13.32 -13.21
CA MET A 1 29.36 12.37 -12.52
C MET A 1 28.79 11.29 -13.46
N ARG A 2 28.42 11.60 -14.70
CA ARG A 2 27.93 10.61 -15.70
C ARG A 2 28.94 9.48 -16.04
N LYS A 3 30.26 9.76 -16.00
CA LYS A 3 31.31 8.75 -16.29
C LYS A 3 31.56 7.74 -15.16
N PHE A 4 31.21 8.06 -13.91
CA PHE A 4 31.36 7.13 -12.78
C PHE A 4 30.22 6.12 -12.67
N ARG A 5 29.01 6.47 -13.14
CA ARG A 5 27.84 5.57 -13.12
C ARG A 5 27.94 4.46 -14.18
N ILE A 6 28.48 4.79 -15.37
CA ILE A 6 28.78 3.79 -16.42
C ILE A 6 29.86 2.79 -15.93
N LEU A 7 30.76 3.23 -15.05
CA LEU A 7 31.81 2.36 -14.51
C LEU A 7 31.26 1.36 -13.48
N ALA A 8 30.20 1.70 -12.72
CA ALA A 8 29.55 0.79 -11.76
C ALA A 8 28.74 -0.30 -12.50
N LEU A 9 28.02 0.04 -13.58
CA LEU A 9 27.32 -0.93 -14.41
C LEU A 9 28.31 -1.85 -15.16
N MET A 10 29.46 -1.30 -15.63
CA MET A 10 30.54 -2.12 -16.21
C MET A 10 31.23 -3.00 -15.17
N LEU A 11 31.31 -2.61 -13.89
CA LEU A 11 31.93 -3.46 -12.85
C LEU A 11 31.05 -4.66 -12.49
N VAL A 12 29.72 -4.54 -12.49
CA VAL A 12 28.82 -5.70 -12.35
C VAL A 12 28.88 -6.57 -13.61
N LEU A 13 29.00 -5.98 -14.80
CA LEU A 13 29.14 -6.70 -16.07
C LEU A 13 30.57 -7.29 -16.26
N ILE A 14 31.63 -6.66 -15.73
CA ILE A 14 33.03 -7.10 -15.86
C ILE A 14 33.35 -8.27 -14.90
N MET A 15 32.69 -8.44 -13.78
CA MET A 15 32.83 -9.65 -12.97
C MET A 15 32.31 -10.91 -13.67
N VAL A 16 31.46 -10.76 -14.70
CA VAL A 16 30.96 -11.87 -15.53
C VAL A 16 31.90 -12.18 -16.72
N LEU A 17 32.82 -11.29 -17.10
CA LEU A 17 33.64 -11.44 -18.32
C LEU A 17 35.11 -11.87 -18.08
N ALA A 18 35.56 -12.07 -16.84
CA ALA A 18 36.95 -12.45 -16.52
C ALA A 18 37.23 -13.95 -16.56
N GLY A 19 36.45 -14.75 -17.29
CA GLY A 19 36.55 -16.21 -17.38
C GLY A 19 36.85 -16.82 -18.76
N CYS A 20 37.44 -16.10 -19.73
CA CYS A 20 37.85 -16.69 -21.02
C CYS A 20 39.27 -17.24 -20.96
N GLY A 21 39.42 -18.47 -20.44
CA GLY A 21 40.58 -19.34 -20.60
C GLY A 21 40.21 -20.55 -21.47
N THR A 22 40.90 -20.76 -22.57
CA THR A 22 40.72 -21.89 -23.50
C THR A 22 41.18 -23.20 -22.87
N GLY A 23 40.27 -23.96 -22.36
CA GLY A 23 40.41 -25.32 -21.92
C GLY A 23 39.03 -26.00 -21.94
N ASN A 24 38.92 -27.26 -22.30
CA ASN A 24 37.71 -28.10 -22.26
C ASN A 24 37.15 -28.11 -20.83
N SER A 25 36.49 -27.04 -20.40
CA SER A 25 35.84 -26.93 -19.09
C SER A 25 34.34 -27.02 -19.31
N THR A 26 33.69 -27.88 -18.55
CA THR A 26 32.23 -27.77 -18.28
C THR A 26 31.87 -26.29 -18.15
N PRO A 27 30.82 -25.80 -18.82
CA PRO A 27 30.42 -24.41 -18.66
C PRO A 27 30.31 -24.09 -17.16
N ALA A 28 30.98 -23.04 -16.71
CA ALA A 28 30.87 -22.65 -15.31
C ALA A 28 29.39 -22.42 -15.00
N ALA A 29 28.93 -22.97 -13.88
CA ALA A 29 27.57 -22.72 -13.41
C ALA A 29 27.35 -21.21 -13.36
N LYS A 30 26.23 -20.74 -13.92
CA LYS A 30 25.91 -19.32 -13.99
C LYS A 30 25.13 -18.92 -12.73
N ASP A 31 25.18 -17.65 -12.43
CA ASP A 31 24.40 -17.10 -11.32
C ASP A 31 22.89 -17.17 -11.65
N ILE A 32 22.09 -17.42 -10.63
CA ILE A 32 20.63 -17.31 -10.68
C ILE A 32 20.29 -15.93 -10.12
N VAL A 33 19.54 -15.16 -10.90
CA VAL A 33 19.10 -13.81 -10.50
C VAL A 33 17.59 -13.83 -10.31
N ILE A 34 17.12 -13.37 -9.16
CA ILE A 34 15.72 -13.13 -8.90
C ILE A 34 15.52 -11.62 -8.87
N LEU A 35 14.82 -11.11 -9.89
CA LEU A 35 14.34 -9.75 -9.90
C LEU A 35 13.07 -9.68 -9.06
N TYR A 36 12.93 -8.62 -8.25
CA TYR A 36 11.73 -8.44 -7.43
C TYR A 36 11.25 -7.00 -7.40
N THR A 37 9.92 -6.86 -7.26
CA THR A 37 9.19 -5.61 -7.10
C THR A 37 8.28 -5.70 -5.88
N ASN A 38 7.88 -4.56 -5.34
CA ASN A 38 6.83 -4.41 -4.33
C ASN A 38 6.21 -3.01 -4.45
N ASP A 39 4.97 -2.85 -3.98
CA ASP A 39 4.29 -1.57 -3.89
C ASP A 39 4.36 -0.76 -5.20
N ALA A 40 4.20 -1.44 -6.34
CA ALA A 40 4.26 -0.79 -7.65
C ALA A 40 3.10 0.20 -7.84
N HIS A 41 1.95 -0.01 -7.16
CA HIS A 41 0.81 0.89 -7.12
C HIS A 41 0.47 1.48 -8.50
N CYS A 42 0.46 0.61 -9.52
CA CYS A 42 0.21 0.99 -10.91
C CYS A 42 1.18 2.03 -11.49
N GLY A 43 2.33 2.27 -10.85
CA GLY A 43 3.36 3.22 -11.27
C GLY A 43 4.11 2.75 -12.52
N ILE A 44 3.43 2.79 -13.69
CA ILE A 44 3.94 2.21 -14.94
C ILE A 44 5.22 2.89 -15.41
N GLU A 45 5.29 4.22 -15.25
CA GLU A 45 6.38 5.08 -15.71
C GLU A 45 7.13 5.77 -14.56
N ASP A 46 6.68 5.56 -13.32
CA ASP A 46 7.34 6.12 -12.14
C ASP A 46 8.68 5.39 -11.87
N GLY A 47 9.67 6.10 -11.37
CA GLY A 47 10.98 5.53 -11.08
C GLY A 47 11.62 4.85 -12.29
N MET A 48 11.96 3.57 -12.16
CA MET A 48 12.42 2.72 -13.27
C MET A 48 11.29 2.32 -14.22
N GLY A 49 10.07 2.29 -13.72
CA GLY A 49 8.90 1.80 -14.42
C GLY A 49 9.01 0.33 -14.83
N TYR A 50 7.93 -0.21 -15.37
CA TYR A 50 7.96 -1.56 -15.96
C TYR A 50 8.88 -1.63 -17.20
N GLN A 51 9.22 -0.49 -17.81
CA GLN A 51 10.17 -0.40 -18.93
C GLN A 51 11.59 -0.70 -18.48
N GLY A 52 12.04 -0.09 -17.38
CA GLY A 52 13.35 -0.35 -16.79
C GLY A 52 13.48 -1.79 -16.31
N LEU A 53 12.41 -2.33 -15.69
CA LEU A 53 12.34 -3.74 -15.27
C LEU A 53 12.50 -4.68 -16.49
N SER A 54 11.78 -4.41 -17.58
CA SER A 54 11.90 -5.17 -18.83
C SER A 54 13.32 -5.11 -19.41
N ALA A 55 13.94 -3.93 -19.42
CA ALA A 55 15.30 -3.76 -19.90
C ALA A 55 16.31 -4.53 -19.04
N ALA A 56 16.20 -4.45 -17.71
CA ALA A 56 17.04 -5.20 -16.78
C ALA A 56 16.91 -6.71 -16.99
N LYS A 57 15.67 -7.24 -17.06
CA LYS A 57 15.42 -8.67 -17.30
C LYS A 57 16.04 -9.14 -18.62
N ARG A 58 15.84 -8.38 -19.72
CA ARG A 58 16.43 -8.72 -21.04
C ARG A 58 17.95 -8.70 -21.02
N ALA A 59 18.57 -7.72 -20.36
CA ALA A 59 20.03 -7.63 -20.25
C ALA A 59 20.62 -8.84 -19.52
N LEU A 60 20.02 -9.25 -18.42
CA LEU A 60 20.43 -10.44 -17.66
C LEU A 60 20.27 -11.73 -18.47
N LEU A 61 19.15 -11.91 -19.17
CA LEU A 61 18.93 -13.06 -20.05
C LEU A 61 19.94 -13.10 -21.20
N ALA A 62 20.25 -11.94 -21.82
CA ALA A 62 21.25 -11.82 -22.89
C ALA A 62 22.67 -12.13 -22.37
N ALA A 63 22.97 -11.81 -21.11
CA ALA A 63 24.22 -12.22 -20.45
C ALA A 63 24.25 -13.72 -20.11
N GLY A 64 23.13 -14.43 -20.31
CA GLY A 64 22.96 -15.87 -20.14
C GLY A 64 22.68 -16.30 -18.70
N ASN A 65 22.27 -15.38 -17.81
CA ASN A 65 21.80 -15.71 -16.46
C ASN A 65 20.46 -16.43 -16.51
N LYS A 66 20.15 -17.19 -15.48
CA LYS A 66 18.80 -17.65 -15.19
C LYS A 66 18.09 -16.56 -14.39
N VAL A 67 16.95 -16.11 -14.89
CA VAL A 67 16.22 -14.99 -14.29
C VAL A 67 14.83 -15.46 -13.90
N LEU A 68 14.46 -15.26 -12.63
CA LEU A 68 13.10 -15.30 -12.13
C LEU A 68 12.66 -13.87 -11.81
N LEU A 69 11.36 -13.60 -11.93
CA LEU A 69 10.78 -12.28 -11.66
C LEU A 69 9.58 -12.45 -10.72
N VAL A 70 9.61 -11.75 -9.58
CA VAL A 70 8.58 -11.91 -8.54
C VAL A 70 8.08 -10.56 -8.03
N ASP A 71 6.86 -10.55 -7.45
CA ASP A 71 6.23 -9.36 -6.88
C ASP A 71 5.74 -9.61 -5.46
N ASN A 72 5.98 -8.66 -4.56
CA ASN A 72 5.62 -8.76 -3.15
C ASN A 72 4.36 -7.95 -2.79
N GLY A 73 3.45 -7.75 -3.75
CA GLY A 73 2.11 -7.18 -3.53
C GLY A 73 1.99 -5.67 -3.74
N ASP A 74 0.75 -5.22 -3.69
CA ASP A 74 0.31 -3.85 -3.95
C ASP A 74 0.69 -3.38 -5.38
N ALA A 75 0.50 -4.25 -6.36
CA ALA A 75 0.78 -3.94 -7.75
C ALA A 75 -0.42 -3.28 -8.48
N VAL A 76 -1.67 -3.74 -8.19
CA VAL A 76 -2.83 -3.54 -9.08
C VAL A 76 -3.66 -2.29 -8.79
N GLN A 77 -3.37 -1.59 -7.70
CA GLN A 77 -4.10 -0.41 -7.22
C GLN A 77 -3.12 0.75 -6.97
N GLY A 78 -3.55 1.99 -7.18
CA GLY A 78 -2.78 3.19 -6.78
C GLY A 78 -2.64 4.27 -7.85
N ASP A 79 -3.01 4.02 -9.11
CA ASP A 79 -3.04 5.00 -10.18
C ASP A 79 -4.25 4.76 -11.10
N THR A 80 -4.50 5.72 -11.99
CA THR A 80 -5.65 5.76 -12.91
C THR A 80 -5.86 4.47 -13.69
N ILE A 81 -4.80 3.87 -14.20
CA ILE A 81 -4.88 2.63 -14.98
C ILE A 81 -5.41 1.45 -14.15
N GLY A 82 -5.01 1.38 -12.87
CA GLY A 82 -5.53 0.39 -11.92
C GLY A 82 -7.02 0.58 -11.68
N THR A 83 -7.43 1.82 -11.37
CA THR A 83 -8.83 2.15 -11.10
C THR A 83 -9.75 1.88 -12.29
N LEU A 84 -9.37 2.30 -13.51
CA LEU A 84 -10.16 2.10 -14.72
C LEU A 84 -10.32 0.62 -15.08
N SER A 85 -9.28 -0.19 -14.90
CA SER A 85 -9.30 -1.61 -15.26
C SER A 85 -9.57 -2.54 -14.08
N LYS A 86 -9.73 -2.00 -12.85
CA LYS A 86 -9.78 -2.77 -11.60
C LYS A 86 -8.62 -3.77 -11.51
N GLY A 87 -7.42 -3.29 -11.90
CA GLY A 87 -6.17 -4.03 -11.88
C GLY A 87 -5.86 -4.90 -13.09
N GLU A 88 -6.82 -5.14 -14.01
CA GLU A 88 -6.62 -6.08 -15.12
C GLU A 88 -5.48 -5.69 -16.06
N TYR A 89 -5.29 -4.39 -16.35
CA TYR A 89 -4.20 -3.94 -17.23
C TYR A 89 -2.83 -4.15 -16.58
N ILE A 90 -2.72 -4.06 -15.26
CA ILE A 90 -1.46 -4.34 -14.57
C ILE A 90 -1.12 -5.83 -14.66
N ILE A 91 -2.11 -6.73 -14.48
CA ILE A 91 -1.89 -8.17 -14.70
C ILE A 91 -1.46 -8.46 -16.13
N ASP A 92 -2.05 -7.78 -17.14
CA ASP A 92 -1.61 -7.92 -18.53
C ASP A 92 -0.15 -7.49 -18.74
N ILE A 93 0.30 -6.43 -18.07
CA ILE A 93 1.70 -5.98 -18.10
C ILE A 93 2.59 -7.02 -17.40
N MET A 94 2.20 -7.50 -16.21
CA MET A 94 2.96 -8.49 -15.47
C MET A 94 3.10 -9.81 -16.24
N ASN A 95 2.03 -10.27 -16.91
CA ASN A 95 2.05 -11.44 -17.79
C ASN A 95 3.03 -11.24 -18.96
N LYS A 96 2.98 -10.08 -19.65
CA LYS A 96 3.90 -9.75 -20.76
C LYS A 96 5.37 -9.66 -20.32
N LEU A 97 5.62 -9.21 -19.11
CA LEU A 97 6.96 -9.16 -18.52
C LEU A 97 7.43 -10.53 -18.05
N GLY A 98 6.49 -11.48 -17.92
CA GLY A 98 6.76 -12.85 -17.50
C GLY A 98 7.14 -12.91 -16.03
N TYR A 99 6.30 -12.39 -15.16
CA TYR A 99 6.39 -12.68 -13.73
C TYR A 99 6.22 -14.17 -13.51
N ASP A 100 6.88 -14.71 -12.49
CA ASP A 100 6.87 -16.13 -12.15
C ASP A 100 6.03 -16.41 -10.91
N VAL A 101 6.04 -15.48 -9.93
CA VAL A 101 5.34 -15.61 -8.65
C VAL A 101 4.98 -14.22 -8.12
N ALA A 102 3.81 -14.10 -7.48
CA ALA A 102 3.42 -12.92 -6.70
C ALA A 102 2.81 -13.32 -5.36
N THR A 103 2.91 -12.44 -4.36
CA THR A 103 2.13 -12.53 -3.13
C THR A 103 1.15 -11.33 -3.07
N PRO A 104 -0.10 -11.50 -2.64
CA PRO A 104 -0.99 -10.35 -2.53
C PRO A 104 -0.62 -9.48 -1.34
N GLY A 105 -0.59 -8.15 -1.57
CA GLY A 105 -0.63 -7.14 -0.53
C GLY A 105 -2.08 -6.86 -0.10
N ASN A 106 -2.30 -5.76 0.62
CA ASN A 106 -3.66 -5.38 1.03
C ASN A 106 -4.46 -4.75 -0.12
N HIS A 107 -3.81 -4.09 -1.04
CA HIS A 107 -4.47 -3.39 -2.14
C HIS A 107 -4.86 -4.29 -3.33
N GLU A 108 -4.45 -5.55 -3.37
CA GLU A 108 -5.00 -6.53 -4.30
C GLU A 108 -6.49 -6.81 -4.07
N PHE A 109 -6.99 -6.52 -2.86
CA PHE A 109 -8.40 -6.77 -2.47
C PHE A 109 -9.31 -5.54 -2.62
N ASP A 110 -8.80 -4.36 -2.98
CA ASP A 110 -9.56 -3.10 -2.98
C ASP A 110 -10.72 -3.06 -3.97
N TYR A 111 -10.69 -3.91 -4.99
CA TYR A 111 -11.80 -4.06 -5.95
C TYR A 111 -12.74 -5.22 -5.60
N GLY A 112 -12.64 -5.79 -4.39
CA GLY A 112 -13.45 -6.88 -3.87
C GLY A 112 -12.94 -8.27 -4.22
N MET A 113 -13.41 -9.28 -3.47
CA MET A 113 -12.97 -10.67 -3.62
C MET A 113 -13.24 -11.27 -4.99
N ASP A 114 -14.39 -10.93 -5.62
CA ASP A 114 -14.71 -11.43 -6.96
C ASP A 114 -13.71 -10.91 -8.00
N GLN A 115 -13.28 -9.66 -7.87
CA GLN A 115 -12.28 -9.09 -8.76
C GLN A 115 -10.90 -9.67 -8.46
N PHE A 116 -10.52 -9.81 -7.19
CA PHE A 116 -9.27 -10.47 -6.81
C PHE A 116 -9.17 -11.87 -7.44
N ASN A 117 -10.22 -12.69 -7.34
CA ASN A 117 -10.25 -14.02 -7.95
C ASN A 117 -10.08 -13.95 -9.49
N LYS A 118 -10.70 -12.96 -10.16
CA LYS A 118 -10.50 -12.77 -11.61
C LYS A 118 -9.06 -12.38 -11.95
N LEU A 119 -8.41 -11.53 -11.12
CA LEU A 119 -7.01 -11.16 -11.32
C LEU A 119 -6.09 -12.37 -11.16
N VAL A 120 -6.35 -13.23 -10.16
CA VAL A 120 -5.63 -14.48 -9.95
C VAL A 120 -5.82 -15.45 -11.14
N GLU A 121 -7.04 -15.59 -11.65
CA GLU A 121 -7.33 -16.42 -12.83
C GLU A 121 -6.68 -15.88 -14.11
N LYS A 122 -6.56 -14.56 -14.24
CA LYS A 122 -5.95 -13.86 -15.39
C LYS A 122 -4.43 -13.93 -15.38
N ALA A 123 -3.81 -14.09 -14.22
CA ALA A 123 -2.36 -14.11 -14.06
C ALA A 123 -1.75 -15.39 -14.66
N ASP A 124 -0.73 -15.24 -15.51
CA ASP A 124 0.08 -16.35 -16.03
C ASP A 124 1.17 -16.81 -15.04
N PHE A 125 1.13 -16.30 -13.80
CA PHE A 125 2.04 -16.58 -12.71
C PHE A 125 1.30 -17.06 -11.46
N ASP A 126 2.03 -17.69 -10.52
CA ASP A 126 1.41 -18.18 -9.28
C ASP A 126 1.23 -17.04 -8.26
N TYR A 127 -0.02 -16.74 -7.83
CA TYR A 127 -0.27 -16.02 -6.59
C TYR A 127 -0.18 -16.98 -5.40
N ILE A 128 0.59 -16.59 -4.36
CA ILE A 128 0.84 -17.42 -3.17
C ILE A 128 0.61 -16.65 -1.87
N SER A 129 0.05 -17.31 -0.85
CA SER A 129 -0.03 -16.80 0.52
C SER A 129 -0.23 -17.93 1.51
N CYS A 130 0.63 -18.05 2.52
CA CYS A 130 0.53 -19.11 3.52
C CYS A 130 -0.44 -18.80 4.66
N ASN A 131 -0.89 -17.55 4.77
CA ASN A 131 -1.73 -17.08 5.86
C ASN A 131 -3.06 -16.46 5.40
N PHE A 132 -3.32 -16.36 4.10
CA PHE A 132 -4.66 -16.01 3.60
C PHE A 132 -5.54 -17.27 3.59
N VAL A 133 -6.54 -17.30 4.46
CA VAL A 133 -7.33 -18.49 4.78
C VAL A 133 -8.83 -18.24 4.72
N ASP A 134 -9.59 -19.31 4.48
CA ASP A 134 -11.03 -19.32 4.64
C ASP A 134 -11.46 -19.42 6.14
N LYS A 135 -12.78 -19.35 6.38
CA LYS A 135 -13.35 -19.46 7.74
C LYS A 135 -13.03 -20.79 8.47
N ASP A 136 -12.65 -21.81 7.73
CA ASP A 136 -12.31 -23.14 8.26
C ASP A 136 -10.80 -23.30 8.47
N GLY A 137 -10.03 -22.23 8.17
CA GLY A 137 -8.57 -22.18 8.32
C GLY A 137 -7.81 -22.82 7.17
N ASN A 138 -8.47 -23.14 6.03
CA ASN A 138 -7.79 -23.67 4.87
C ASN A 138 -7.18 -22.53 4.05
N PRO A 139 -5.95 -22.68 3.53
CA PRO A 139 -5.34 -21.71 2.63
C PRO A 139 -6.19 -21.47 1.37
N VAL A 140 -6.47 -20.20 1.04
CA VAL A 140 -7.18 -19.81 -0.18
C VAL A 140 -6.26 -19.87 -1.40
N LEU A 141 -5.00 -19.55 -1.22
CA LEU A 141 -3.93 -19.64 -2.20
C LEU A 141 -2.96 -20.75 -1.81
N LYS A 142 -2.06 -21.15 -2.75
CA LYS A 142 -0.94 -22.05 -2.40
C LYS A 142 -0.06 -21.36 -1.35
N PRO A 143 0.33 -22.03 -0.26
CA PRO A 143 1.23 -21.43 0.74
C PRO A 143 2.61 -21.09 0.19
N TYR A 144 3.10 -21.88 -0.76
CA TYR A 144 4.38 -21.71 -1.42
C TYR A 144 4.39 -22.40 -2.79
N VAL A 145 5.38 -22.05 -3.59
CA VAL A 145 5.72 -22.74 -4.84
C VAL A 145 7.23 -23.00 -4.90
N ILE A 146 7.64 -24.06 -5.61
CA ILE A 146 9.04 -24.34 -5.89
C ILE A 146 9.30 -24.13 -7.37
N LYS A 147 10.22 -23.23 -7.69
CA LYS A 147 10.75 -23.03 -9.05
C LYS A 147 12.13 -23.67 -9.13
N GLU A 148 12.48 -24.20 -10.30
CA GLU A 148 13.78 -24.81 -10.54
C GLU A 148 14.56 -23.97 -11.55
N ALA A 149 15.77 -23.58 -11.18
CA ALA A 149 16.70 -22.85 -12.04
C ALA A 149 18.07 -23.56 -12.00
N ASP A 150 18.58 -24.01 -13.15
CA ASP A 150 19.82 -24.75 -13.29
C ASP A 150 19.97 -25.95 -12.32
N GLY A 151 18.87 -26.70 -12.08
CA GLY A 151 18.83 -27.82 -11.16
C GLY A 151 18.78 -27.43 -9.68
N VAL A 152 18.66 -26.15 -9.37
CA VAL A 152 18.52 -25.65 -8.00
C VAL A 152 17.05 -25.38 -7.72
N LYS A 153 16.50 -26.04 -6.69
CA LYS A 153 15.15 -25.83 -6.21
C LYS A 153 15.12 -24.62 -5.27
N ILE A 154 14.32 -23.62 -5.63
CA ILE A 154 14.09 -22.38 -4.87
C ILE A 154 12.62 -22.34 -4.52
N ALA A 155 12.32 -22.30 -3.23
CA ALA A 155 10.95 -22.12 -2.74
C ALA A 155 10.66 -20.64 -2.52
N PHE A 156 9.48 -20.21 -2.95
CA PHE A 156 8.89 -18.91 -2.65
C PHE A 156 7.71 -19.14 -1.71
N VAL A 157 7.73 -18.52 -0.53
CA VAL A 157 6.69 -18.62 0.50
C VAL A 157 5.99 -17.25 0.57
N GLY A 158 4.70 -17.21 0.24
CA GLY A 158 3.93 -15.95 0.26
C GLY A 158 3.43 -15.61 1.66
N ILE A 159 3.48 -14.33 2.02
CA ILE A 159 3.04 -13.83 3.33
C ILE A 159 2.30 -12.50 3.13
N SER A 160 0.98 -12.50 3.35
CA SER A 160 0.14 -11.29 3.28
C SER A 160 0.01 -10.65 4.66
N THR A 161 -0.09 -9.32 4.75
CA THR A 161 -0.22 -8.65 6.04
C THR A 161 -1.57 -8.95 6.71
N PRO A 162 -1.60 -9.32 7.99
CA PRO A 162 -2.84 -9.40 8.75
C PRO A 162 -3.62 -8.08 8.81
N LYS A 163 -2.95 -6.93 8.66
CA LYS A 163 -3.59 -5.61 8.56
C LYS A 163 -4.56 -5.49 7.38
N THR A 164 -4.48 -6.37 6.37
CA THR A 164 -5.38 -6.37 5.21
C THR A 164 -6.86 -6.31 5.62
N ILE A 165 -7.23 -6.91 6.74
CA ILE A 165 -8.61 -6.84 7.29
C ILE A 165 -9.09 -5.39 7.46
N THR A 166 -8.20 -4.46 7.81
CA THR A 166 -8.54 -3.06 8.08
C THR A 166 -7.99 -2.08 7.05
N THR A 167 -6.93 -2.44 6.33
CA THR A 167 -6.29 -1.57 5.33
C THR A 167 -6.82 -1.79 3.91
N SER A 168 -7.60 -2.87 3.69
CA SER A 168 -8.55 -2.99 2.59
C SER A 168 -9.97 -2.85 3.13
N THR A 169 -10.99 -3.12 2.32
CA THR A 169 -12.40 -2.96 2.72
C THR A 169 -12.89 -4.18 3.51
N PRO A 170 -13.10 -4.09 4.85
CA PRO A 170 -13.40 -5.24 5.71
C PRO A 170 -14.57 -6.11 5.25
N THR A 171 -15.62 -5.50 4.69
CA THR A 171 -16.82 -6.22 4.23
C THR A 171 -16.54 -7.17 3.07
N TYR A 172 -15.43 -7.02 2.34
CA TYR A 172 -15.06 -7.97 1.30
C TYR A 172 -14.63 -9.33 1.84
N PHE A 173 -14.26 -9.38 3.12
CA PHE A 173 -13.86 -10.61 3.81
C PHE A 173 -15.00 -11.21 4.65
N GLN A 174 -16.23 -10.66 4.56
CA GLN A 174 -17.38 -11.04 5.37
C GLN A 174 -18.50 -11.65 4.51
N ASP A 175 -19.38 -12.44 5.18
CA ASP A 175 -20.65 -12.86 4.60
C ASP A 175 -21.72 -11.75 4.72
N GLY A 176 -22.91 -11.99 4.14
CA GLY A 176 -24.04 -11.04 4.21
C GLY A 176 -24.57 -10.74 5.63
N ASN A 177 -24.06 -11.40 6.66
CA ASN A 177 -24.41 -11.19 8.06
C ASN A 177 -23.28 -10.50 8.85
N GLY A 178 -22.17 -10.10 8.19
CA GLY A 178 -21.02 -9.46 8.81
C GLY A 178 -20.03 -10.42 9.48
N ASN A 179 -20.16 -11.75 9.30
CA ASN A 179 -19.20 -12.69 9.83
C ASN A 179 -18.02 -12.83 8.87
N TYR A 180 -16.79 -12.79 9.38
CA TYR A 180 -15.61 -13.01 8.57
C TYR A 180 -15.58 -14.44 8.01
N ILE A 181 -15.47 -14.55 6.70
CA ILE A 181 -15.32 -15.80 5.93
C ILE A 181 -13.92 -15.97 5.35
N TYR A 182 -13.09 -14.93 5.47
CA TYR A 182 -11.67 -14.93 5.17
C TYR A 182 -10.89 -14.27 6.30
N GLY A 183 -9.60 -14.62 6.43
CA GLY A 183 -8.69 -14.03 7.41
C GLY A 183 -7.24 -14.20 6.98
N PHE A 184 -6.34 -13.53 7.72
CA PHE A 184 -4.90 -13.50 7.43
C PHE A 184 -4.07 -14.02 8.61
N MET A 185 -4.62 -14.93 9.41
CA MET A 185 -3.99 -15.50 10.60
C MET A 185 -3.61 -14.42 11.64
N GLN A 186 -4.46 -13.38 11.75
CA GLN A 186 -4.30 -12.30 12.73
C GLN A 186 -4.50 -12.80 14.16
N ASP A 187 -3.69 -12.32 15.08
CA ASP A 187 -3.85 -12.36 16.53
C ASP A 187 -2.96 -11.30 17.19
N ASP A 188 -3.19 -11.03 18.49
CA ASP A 188 -2.49 -9.98 19.22
C ASP A 188 -1.00 -10.28 19.46
N THR A 189 -0.53 -11.50 19.20
CA THR A 189 0.84 -11.97 19.49
C THR A 189 1.67 -12.26 18.24
N GLY A 190 1.02 -12.37 17.08
CA GLY A 190 1.64 -12.81 15.82
C GLY A 190 1.91 -14.32 15.72
N GLU A 191 1.59 -15.10 16.78
CA GLU A 191 1.92 -16.53 16.83
C GLU A 191 1.26 -17.34 15.71
N LYS A 192 0.01 -17.00 15.34
CA LYS A 192 -0.67 -17.68 14.22
C LYS A 192 0.03 -17.46 12.89
N LEU A 193 0.45 -16.22 12.62
CA LEU A 193 1.21 -15.88 11.42
C LEU A 193 2.54 -16.64 11.41
N TYR A 194 3.30 -16.57 12.50
CA TYR A 194 4.61 -17.24 12.58
C TYR A 194 4.49 -18.75 12.40
N ALA A 195 3.46 -19.38 12.96
CA ALA A 195 3.19 -20.81 12.80
C ALA A 195 2.85 -21.18 11.36
N ALA A 196 2.03 -20.37 10.66
CA ALA A 196 1.69 -20.57 9.26
C ALA A 196 2.94 -20.46 8.36
N VAL A 197 3.76 -19.44 8.57
CA VAL A 197 5.03 -19.24 7.85
C VAL A 197 5.98 -20.40 8.10
N GLN A 198 6.19 -20.79 9.36
CA GLN A 198 7.09 -21.91 9.71
C GLN A 198 6.62 -23.22 9.06
N SER A 199 5.31 -23.48 9.06
CA SER A 199 4.75 -24.69 8.43
C SER A 199 5.03 -24.72 6.91
N ALA A 200 4.87 -23.59 6.22
CA ALA A 200 5.15 -23.48 4.79
C ALA A 200 6.65 -23.63 4.48
N VAL A 201 7.52 -23.02 5.28
CA VAL A 201 8.97 -23.13 5.17
C VAL A 201 9.42 -24.59 5.36
N ASP A 202 8.93 -25.25 6.41
CA ASP A 202 9.27 -26.66 6.71
C ASP A 202 8.80 -27.60 5.60
N ALA A 203 7.60 -27.38 5.05
CA ALA A 203 7.08 -28.14 3.93
C ALA A 203 7.96 -27.98 2.67
N ALA A 204 8.31 -26.74 2.33
CA ALA A 204 9.18 -26.44 1.20
C ALA A 204 10.58 -27.08 1.34
N ARG A 205 11.17 -27.00 2.54
CA ARG A 205 12.45 -27.64 2.85
C ARG A 205 12.37 -29.18 2.72
N LYS A 206 11.27 -29.76 3.21
CA LYS A 206 11.01 -31.21 3.11
C LYS A 206 10.89 -31.68 1.66
N GLU A 207 10.37 -30.85 0.76
CA GLU A 207 10.29 -31.09 -0.69
C GLU A 207 11.65 -30.88 -1.41
N GLY A 208 12.69 -30.52 -0.66
CA GLY A 208 14.05 -30.40 -1.14
C GLY A 208 14.43 -29.00 -1.66
N ALA A 209 13.73 -27.96 -1.25
CA ALA A 209 14.14 -26.60 -1.56
C ALA A 209 15.52 -26.30 -0.94
N LYS A 210 16.47 -25.93 -1.78
CA LYS A 210 17.82 -25.54 -1.35
C LYS A 210 17.80 -24.14 -0.75
N TYR A 211 17.03 -23.24 -1.35
CA TYR A 211 16.80 -21.89 -0.86
C TYR A 211 15.32 -21.67 -0.60
N VAL A 212 14.99 -20.92 0.46
CA VAL A 212 13.64 -20.48 0.79
C VAL A 212 13.64 -18.96 0.84
N ILE A 213 12.88 -18.36 -0.05
CA ILE A 213 12.68 -16.92 -0.16
C ILE A 213 11.26 -16.61 0.32
N ALA A 214 11.15 -15.89 1.41
CA ALA A 214 9.87 -15.36 1.87
C ALA A 214 9.52 -14.13 1.04
N MET A 215 8.37 -14.15 0.40
CA MET A 215 7.77 -13.04 -0.32
C MET A 215 6.71 -12.43 0.58
N ALA A 216 7.05 -11.34 1.26
CA ALA A 216 6.25 -10.77 2.31
C ALA A 216 5.67 -9.40 1.90
N HIS A 217 4.44 -9.15 2.31
CA HIS A 217 3.84 -7.82 2.28
C HIS A 217 3.41 -7.47 3.70
N LEU A 218 4.39 -7.14 4.57
CA LEU A 218 4.19 -7.00 6.02
C LEU A 218 4.57 -5.61 6.53
N GLY A 219 5.63 -5.01 5.96
CA GLY A 219 6.21 -3.76 6.42
C GLY A 219 7.11 -3.92 7.64
N ILE A 220 7.79 -2.82 8.00
CA ILE A 220 8.71 -2.72 9.14
C ILE A 220 8.29 -1.66 10.16
N GLU A 221 7.20 -0.94 9.92
CA GLU A 221 6.72 0.16 10.76
C GLU A 221 6.13 -0.35 12.07
N ALA A 222 6.20 0.49 13.12
CA ALA A 222 5.76 0.12 14.46
C ALA A 222 4.27 -0.26 14.55
N ASP A 223 3.43 0.33 13.70
CA ASP A 223 1.99 0.04 13.63
C ASP A 223 1.66 -1.28 12.91
N CYS A 224 2.67 -1.94 12.31
CA CYS A 224 2.57 -3.29 11.77
C CYS A 224 2.88 -4.38 12.80
N GLN A 225 3.35 -4.04 14.01
CA GLN A 225 3.61 -5.01 15.06
C GLN A 225 2.29 -5.66 15.56
N PRO A 226 2.31 -6.96 15.89
CA PRO A 226 3.45 -7.89 15.95
C PRO A 226 3.70 -8.66 14.64
N TRP A 227 3.34 -8.11 13.50
CA TRP A 227 3.37 -8.81 12.19
C TRP A 227 4.41 -8.24 11.23
N THR A 228 5.40 -7.49 11.71
CA THR A 228 6.45 -6.95 10.83
C THR A 228 7.30 -8.05 10.22
N SER A 229 7.95 -7.75 9.09
CA SER A 229 8.89 -8.67 8.46
C SER A 229 10.03 -9.05 9.40
N SER A 230 10.49 -8.13 10.24
CA SER A 230 11.49 -8.42 11.29
C SER A 230 10.95 -9.38 12.35
N ASP A 231 9.68 -9.21 12.80
CA ASP A 231 9.06 -10.12 13.77
C ASP A 231 8.95 -11.54 13.20
N VAL A 232 8.55 -11.68 11.92
CA VAL A 232 8.49 -12.99 11.25
C VAL A 232 9.87 -13.66 11.20
N ILE A 233 10.93 -12.92 10.84
CA ILE A 233 12.29 -13.48 10.79
C ILE A 233 12.71 -13.95 12.18
N VAL A 234 12.56 -13.12 13.21
CA VAL A 234 13.01 -13.43 14.59
C VAL A 234 12.26 -14.63 15.18
N ASN A 235 11.00 -14.85 14.80
CA ASN A 235 10.16 -15.91 15.35
C ASN A 235 10.11 -17.20 14.50
N THR A 236 10.78 -17.22 13.34
CA THR A 236 10.82 -18.39 12.44
C THR A 236 12.24 -18.85 12.18
N SER A 237 12.39 -19.98 11.48
CA SER A 237 13.68 -20.51 11.04
C SER A 237 13.58 -21.07 9.61
N GLY A 238 14.72 -21.17 8.92
CA GLY A 238 14.79 -21.80 7.61
C GLY A 238 14.50 -20.87 6.43
N ILE A 239 14.19 -19.59 6.64
CA ILE A 239 14.17 -18.54 5.60
C ILE A 239 15.62 -18.09 5.34
N ASP A 240 16.01 -17.96 4.06
CA ASP A 240 17.32 -17.44 3.66
C ASP A 240 17.28 -15.94 3.34
N VAL A 241 16.20 -15.48 2.67
CA VAL A 241 15.96 -14.09 2.31
C VAL A 241 14.48 -13.78 2.49
N LEU A 242 14.16 -12.59 2.98
CA LEU A 242 12.81 -12.04 3.01
C LEU A 242 12.76 -10.79 2.13
N LEU A 243 11.93 -10.84 1.11
CA LEU A 243 11.58 -9.72 0.24
C LEU A 243 10.30 -9.09 0.79
N ASP A 244 10.33 -7.81 1.17
CA ASP A 244 9.22 -7.13 1.85
C ASP A 244 8.53 -6.07 0.98
N GLY A 245 7.34 -5.65 1.40
CA GLY A 245 6.52 -4.56 0.88
C GLY A 245 5.74 -3.86 1.99
N HIS A 246 4.63 -3.18 1.66
CA HIS A 246 3.66 -2.53 2.54
C HIS A 246 4.09 -1.18 3.12
N SER A 247 5.26 -1.07 3.71
CA SER A 247 5.75 0.18 4.32
C SER A 247 6.39 1.16 3.32
N HIS A 248 6.45 0.81 2.03
CA HIS A 248 7.13 1.60 0.99
C HIS A 248 8.62 1.88 1.32
N SER A 249 9.21 1.11 2.22
CA SER A 249 10.60 1.31 2.67
C SER A 249 11.61 0.88 1.62
N THR A 250 12.70 1.60 1.50
CA THR A 250 13.83 1.22 0.63
C THR A 250 14.92 0.59 1.47
N ILE A 251 15.08 -0.74 1.37
CA ILE A 251 16.04 -1.54 2.15
C ILE A 251 16.88 -2.35 1.17
N ALA A 252 18.16 -1.99 1.03
CA ALA A 252 19.05 -2.65 0.07
C ALA A 252 19.45 -4.09 0.48
N GLY A 253 19.46 -4.38 1.80
CA GLY A 253 19.79 -5.69 2.33
C GLY A 253 20.29 -5.63 3.78
N ASP A 254 19.36 -5.54 4.71
CA ASP A 254 19.65 -5.58 6.15
C ASP A 254 19.75 -7.02 6.62
N ILE A 255 20.59 -7.25 7.62
CA ILE A 255 20.76 -8.59 8.21
C ILE A 255 20.00 -8.67 9.52
N VAL A 256 19.01 -9.58 9.55
CA VAL A 256 18.20 -9.87 10.74
C VAL A 256 18.49 -11.29 11.19
N LYS A 257 18.66 -11.50 12.50
CA LYS A 257 18.88 -12.84 13.07
C LYS A 257 17.55 -13.57 13.22
N ASN A 258 17.49 -14.80 12.70
CA ASN A 258 16.30 -15.64 12.87
C ASN A 258 16.27 -16.30 14.27
N LYS A 259 15.23 -17.09 14.54
CA LYS A 259 15.02 -17.80 15.81
C LYS A 259 16.20 -18.68 16.24
N GLU A 260 17.01 -19.15 15.28
CA GLU A 260 18.20 -19.98 15.53
C GLU A 260 19.50 -19.15 15.56
N GLY A 261 19.42 -17.82 15.42
CA GLY A 261 20.57 -16.92 15.37
C GLY A 261 21.30 -16.88 14.02
N LYS A 262 20.71 -17.44 12.97
CA LYS A 262 21.24 -17.40 11.59
C LYS A 262 20.86 -16.07 10.91
N ASP A 263 21.73 -15.61 10.02
CA ASP A 263 21.50 -14.42 9.21
C ASP A 263 20.41 -14.66 8.16
N VAL A 264 19.47 -13.72 8.05
CA VAL A 264 18.48 -13.62 6.99
C VAL A 264 18.61 -12.21 6.39
N ILE A 265 18.64 -12.13 5.07
CA ILE A 265 18.64 -10.84 4.36
C ILE A 265 17.19 -10.34 4.29
N LEU A 266 16.95 -9.13 4.79
CA LEU A 266 15.69 -8.38 4.63
C LEU A 266 15.92 -7.27 3.61
N THR A 267 15.05 -7.18 2.60
CA THR A 267 15.16 -6.18 1.53
C THR A 267 13.79 -5.74 1.02
N SER A 268 13.69 -4.49 0.52
CA SER A 268 12.47 -3.90 -0.05
C SER A 268 12.84 -2.80 -1.03
N THR A 269 12.04 -2.61 -2.10
CA THR A 269 12.41 -1.74 -3.24
C THR A 269 11.89 -0.31 -3.14
N GLY A 270 11.15 0.03 -2.10
CA GLY A 270 10.43 1.29 -2.01
C GLY A 270 9.02 1.17 -2.58
N THR A 271 8.57 2.16 -3.32
CA THR A 271 7.24 2.18 -3.96
C THR A 271 7.34 2.70 -5.39
N LYS A 272 6.30 2.45 -6.21
CA LYS A 272 6.17 2.97 -7.59
C LYS A 272 7.40 2.71 -8.44
N LEU A 273 7.95 1.50 -8.33
CA LEU A 273 9.15 1.07 -9.09
C LEU A 273 10.34 2.04 -8.98
N ALA A 274 10.45 2.78 -7.86
CA ALA A 274 11.59 3.67 -7.60
C ALA A 274 12.91 2.91 -7.71
N ASN A 275 12.92 1.64 -7.32
CA ASN A 275 14.02 0.72 -7.52
C ASN A 275 13.49 -0.64 -8.01
N ILE A 276 14.36 -1.39 -8.67
CA ILE A 276 14.18 -2.82 -8.94
C ILE A 276 15.15 -3.59 -8.07
N GLY A 277 14.66 -4.60 -7.38
CA GLY A 277 15.47 -5.44 -6.52
C GLY A 277 16.14 -6.59 -7.29
N PHE A 278 17.37 -6.88 -6.93
CA PHE A 278 18.19 -8.00 -7.43
C PHE A 278 18.59 -8.87 -6.27
N LEU A 279 18.16 -10.10 -6.27
CA LEU A 279 18.69 -11.15 -5.41
C LEU A 279 19.52 -12.09 -6.29
N THR A 280 20.80 -12.19 -6.02
CA THR A 280 21.74 -13.07 -6.75
C THR A 280 22.09 -14.28 -5.91
N ILE A 281 21.92 -15.46 -6.49
CA ILE A 281 22.45 -16.71 -5.98
C ILE A 281 23.64 -17.07 -6.87
N THR A 282 24.84 -16.88 -6.35
CA THR A 282 26.06 -17.14 -7.11
C THR A 282 26.28 -18.63 -7.32
N ALA A 283 27.09 -19.00 -8.31
CA ALA A 283 27.42 -20.38 -8.60
C ALA A 283 28.03 -21.15 -7.40
N ASP A 284 28.72 -20.45 -6.48
CA ASP A 284 29.24 -21.01 -5.22
C ASP A 284 28.20 -21.00 -4.07
N GLY A 285 26.98 -20.54 -4.33
CA GLY A 285 25.82 -20.60 -3.44
C GLY A 285 25.69 -19.46 -2.46
N LYS A 286 26.38 -18.33 -2.66
CA LYS A 286 26.23 -17.15 -1.83
C LYS A 286 25.03 -16.33 -2.27
N LEU A 287 24.34 -15.73 -1.29
CA LEU A 287 23.23 -14.82 -1.49
C LEU A 287 23.70 -13.38 -1.34
N SER A 288 23.24 -12.51 -2.22
CA SER A 288 23.43 -11.06 -2.10
C SER A 288 22.25 -10.32 -2.74
N THR A 289 21.93 -9.14 -2.19
CA THR A 289 20.89 -8.26 -2.72
C THR A 289 21.46 -6.93 -3.15
N ALA A 290 20.82 -6.30 -4.13
CA ALA A 290 21.12 -4.96 -4.59
C ALA A 290 19.84 -4.31 -5.11
N LEU A 291 19.78 -2.98 -5.05
CA LEU A 291 18.72 -2.17 -5.66
C LEU A 291 19.31 -1.37 -6.82
N ILE A 292 18.59 -1.31 -7.92
CA ILE A 292 18.95 -0.47 -9.07
C ILE A 292 17.83 0.53 -9.34
N ASN A 293 18.22 1.74 -9.78
CA ASN A 293 17.33 2.85 -10.08
C ASN A 293 17.75 3.61 -11.34
N ASP A 294 18.18 2.90 -12.39
CA ASP A 294 18.69 3.53 -13.62
C ASP A 294 17.79 3.20 -14.83
N ASP A 295 17.61 4.20 -15.75
CA ASP A 295 16.62 4.19 -16.82
C ASP A 295 16.99 3.27 -18.01
N GLY A 296 16.04 2.43 -18.44
CA GLY A 296 16.10 1.70 -19.70
C GLY A 296 14.72 1.53 -20.35
N MET A 297 14.57 1.86 -21.65
CA MET A 297 13.27 1.89 -22.35
C MET A 297 12.83 0.58 -23.03
N SER A 298 11.49 0.33 -23.09
CA SER A 298 10.84 -0.75 -23.84
C SER A 298 9.49 -0.33 -24.45
N ASP A 299 9.21 -0.79 -25.69
CA ASP A 299 8.04 -0.42 -26.50
C ASP A 299 6.72 -1.14 -26.09
N THR A 300 6.77 -2.08 -25.13
CA THR A 300 5.66 -3.02 -24.85
C THR A 300 4.45 -2.39 -24.16
N ILE A 301 4.64 -1.26 -23.48
CA ILE A 301 3.63 -0.60 -22.64
C ILE A 301 2.81 0.42 -23.44
N ALA A 302 3.35 0.97 -24.53
CA ALA A 302 2.72 2.02 -25.32
C ALA A 302 1.30 1.66 -25.84
N GLU A 303 1.06 0.41 -26.22
CA GLU A 303 -0.25 -0.03 -26.73
C GLU A 303 -1.35 -0.06 -25.68
N ILE A 304 -1.02 -0.43 -24.43
CA ILE A 304 -2.00 -0.49 -23.34
C ILE A 304 -2.38 0.91 -22.88
N LYS A 305 -1.37 1.80 -22.83
CA LYS A 305 -1.52 3.17 -22.39
C LYS A 305 -2.39 4.02 -23.32
N SER A 306 -2.22 3.86 -24.64
CA SER A 306 -2.98 4.64 -25.65
C SER A 306 -4.50 4.48 -25.54
N GLY A 307 -4.99 3.36 -24.99
CA GLY A 307 -6.42 3.08 -24.89
C GLY A 307 -7.18 3.92 -23.87
N TYR A 308 -6.51 4.51 -22.89
CA TYR A 308 -7.16 5.33 -21.84
C TYR A 308 -6.64 6.77 -21.76
N GLU A 309 -5.54 7.10 -22.46
CA GLU A 309 -4.92 8.43 -22.41
C GLU A 309 -5.87 9.59 -22.75
N GLU A 310 -6.78 9.40 -23.70
CA GLU A 310 -7.75 10.43 -24.08
C GLU A 310 -8.70 10.76 -22.90
N ILE A 311 -9.10 9.74 -22.13
CA ILE A 311 -9.99 9.89 -20.98
C ILE A 311 -9.27 10.57 -19.82
N VAL A 312 -8.09 10.08 -19.46
CA VAL A 312 -7.37 10.57 -18.27
C VAL A 312 -6.81 11.98 -18.45
N ASN A 313 -6.48 12.38 -19.69
CA ASN A 313 -5.97 13.71 -20.00
C ASN A 313 -7.09 14.75 -20.21
N THR A 314 -8.36 14.37 -20.08
CA THR A 314 -9.45 15.33 -20.15
C THR A 314 -9.35 16.32 -19.00
N VAL A 315 -9.22 17.61 -19.32
CA VAL A 315 -9.23 18.69 -18.32
C VAL A 315 -10.66 18.85 -17.78
N VAL A 316 -10.83 18.71 -16.47
CA VAL A 316 -12.13 18.80 -15.78
C VAL A 316 -12.28 20.09 -14.98
N ALA A 317 -11.17 20.69 -14.55
CA ALA A 317 -11.15 21.89 -13.72
C ALA A 317 -9.77 22.57 -13.79
N SER A 318 -9.51 23.57 -12.95
CA SER A 318 -8.19 24.16 -12.74
C SER A 318 -7.97 24.58 -11.28
N THR A 319 -6.72 24.77 -10.88
CA THR A 319 -6.36 25.30 -9.57
C THR A 319 -5.33 26.43 -9.71
N LYS A 320 -5.49 27.50 -8.93
CA LYS A 320 -4.53 28.61 -8.87
C LYS A 320 -3.35 28.32 -7.96
N VAL A 321 -3.49 27.32 -7.07
CA VAL A 321 -2.56 27.00 -6.02
C VAL A 321 -2.18 25.53 -6.08
N GLU A 322 -1.02 25.16 -5.56
CA GLU A 322 -0.69 23.75 -5.36
C GLU A 322 -1.56 23.18 -4.24
N LEU A 323 -2.18 22.02 -4.50
CA LEU A 323 -2.94 21.26 -3.52
C LEU A 323 -2.09 20.08 -3.07
N THR A 324 -1.61 20.09 -1.83
CA THR A 324 -0.55 19.19 -1.39
C THR A 324 -0.99 18.14 -0.37
N VAL A 325 -0.37 16.97 -0.46
CA VAL A 325 -0.38 15.93 0.59
C VAL A 325 0.92 15.94 1.42
N ASN A 326 1.91 16.73 0.99
CA ASN A 326 3.25 16.77 1.57
C ASN A 326 3.54 18.13 2.19
N ASP A 327 4.41 18.13 3.19
CA ASP A 327 5.00 19.34 3.75
C ASP A 327 5.89 20.01 2.67
N PRO A 328 5.64 21.27 2.31
CA PRO A 328 6.38 21.95 1.24
C PRO A 328 7.85 22.25 1.58
N VAL A 329 8.23 22.15 2.84
CA VAL A 329 9.60 22.43 3.32
C VAL A 329 10.41 21.14 3.39
N SER A 330 9.88 20.10 4.04
CA SER A 330 10.58 18.82 4.23
C SER A 330 10.35 17.84 3.07
N GLY A 331 9.25 17.98 2.34
CA GLY A 331 8.81 17.03 1.33
C GLY A 331 8.16 15.76 1.93
N GLU A 332 8.11 15.63 3.25
CA GLU A 332 7.50 14.48 3.91
C GLU A 332 5.98 14.50 3.79
N ARG A 333 5.37 13.31 3.77
CA ARG A 333 3.91 13.19 3.72
C ARG A 333 3.28 13.77 5.00
N MET A 334 2.34 14.69 4.81
CA MET A 334 1.73 15.49 5.86
C MET A 334 0.27 15.09 6.12
N VAL A 335 -0.48 14.77 5.07
CA VAL A 335 -1.93 14.53 5.10
C VAL A 335 -2.38 13.43 6.08
N ARG A 336 -1.47 12.56 6.52
CA ARG A 336 -1.73 11.47 7.48
C ARG A 336 -1.37 11.82 8.93
N ARG A 337 -0.96 13.05 9.22
CA ARG A 337 -0.54 13.46 10.58
C ARG A 337 -0.94 14.88 10.96
N GLN A 338 -1.33 15.70 9.99
CA GLN A 338 -1.82 17.06 10.21
C GLN A 338 -2.68 17.53 9.03
N GLU A 339 -3.24 18.73 9.16
CA GLU A 339 -4.09 19.36 8.15
C GLU A 339 -3.32 19.65 6.85
N THR A 340 -4.02 19.56 5.71
CA THR A 340 -3.49 19.98 4.41
C THR A 340 -4.59 20.68 3.60
N ASN A 341 -4.22 21.60 2.71
CA ASN A 341 -5.18 22.27 1.85
C ASN A 341 -5.92 21.30 0.91
N LEU A 342 -5.29 20.23 0.43
CA LEU A 342 -5.96 19.19 -0.35
C LEU A 342 -6.92 18.37 0.54
N GLY A 343 -6.52 18.10 1.79
CA GLY A 343 -7.40 17.46 2.77
C GLY A 343 -8.66 18.26 3.05
N ASP A 344 -8.51 19.58 3.22
CA ASP A 344 -9.63 20.51 3.37
C ASP A 344 -10.54 20.51 2.16
N LEU A 345 -9.98 20.61 0.94
CA LEU A 345 -10.73 20.57 -0.31
C LEU A 345 -11.55 19.28 -0.45
N CYS A 346 -10.94 18.13 -0.14
CA CYS A 346 -11.64 16.85 -0.18
C CYS A 346 -12.78 16.77 0.85
N ALA A 347 -12.54 17.19 2.09
CA ALA A 347 -13.57 17.18 3.13
C ALA A 347 -14.70 18.18 2.82
N ASP A 348 -14.38 19.38 2.28
CA ASP A 348 -15.37 20.37 1.83
C ASP A 348 -16.23 19.81 0.69
N ALA A 349 -15.62 19.06 -0.24
CA ALA A 349 -16.35 18.41 -1.32
C ALA A 349 -17.41 17.44 -0.77
N TYR A 350 -17.04 16.57 0.16
CA TYR A 350 -18.00 15.64 0.78
C TYR A 350 -19.12 16.36 1.52
N ARG A 351 -18.78 17.41 2.29
CA ARG A 351 -19.76 18.18 3.04
C ARG A 351 -20.72 18.93 2.12
N ALA A 352 -20.20 19.63 1.12
CA ALA A 352 -21.02 20.43 0.20
C ALA A 352 -21.93 19.56 -0.67
N MET A 353 -21.41 18.44 -1.19
CA MET A 353 -22.18 17.58 -2.09
C MET A 353 -23.22 16.73 -1.37
N SER A 354 -23.03 16.46 -0.07
CA SER A 354 -23.98 15.70 0.76
C SER A 354 -25.00 16.56 1.48
N GLY A 355 -24.66 17.83 1.78
CA GLY A 355 -25.43 18.72 2.65
C GLY A 355 -25.37 18.36 4.14
N ALA A 356 -24.41 17.54 4.56
CA ALA A 356 -24.23 17.14 5.96
C ALA A 356 -23.72 18.28 6.85
N ASP A 357 -23.93 18.19 8.17
CA ASP A 357 -23.41 19.16 9.15
C ASP A 357 -21.88 19.17 9.11
N ILE A 358 -21.27 17.99 9.04
CA ILE A 358 -19.83 17.77 9.02
C ILE A 358 -19.43 16.72 7.99
N ALA A 359 -18.18 16.76 7.56
CA ALA A 359 -17.59 15.70 6.76
C ALA A 359 -16.19 15.37 7.25
N VAL A 360 -15.79 14.10 7.08
CA VAL A 360 -14.46 13.59 7.38
C VAL A 360 -13.94 12.74 6.21
N VAL A 361 -12.64 12.86 5.92
CA VAL A 361 -11.95 12.04 4.92
C VAL A 361 -10.63 11.57 5.52
N ASN A 362 -10.35 10.27 5.45
CA ASN A 362 -9.10 9.75 5.98
C ASN A 362 -7.90 10.15 5.11
N GLY A 363 -6.80 10.54 5.73
CA GLY A 363 -5.57 10.93 5.04
C GLY A 363 -4.97 9.79 4.20
N GLY A 364 -5.28 8.53 4.54
CA GLY A 364 -4.94 7.36 3.73
C GLY A 364 -5.65 7.31 2.39
N GLY A 365 -6.83 7.91 2.28
CA GLY A 365 -7.64 8.01 1.07
C GLY A 365 -7.22 9.12 0.10
N ILE A 366 -6.29 10.02 0.49
CA ILE A 366 -5.80 11.15 -0.31
C ILE A 366 -4.36 10.89 -0.70
N ARG A 367 -4.10 10.48 -1.95
CA ARG A 367 -2.86 9.79 -2.32
C ARG A 367 -1.78 10.67 -2.94
N VAL A 368 -2.12 11.68 -3.72
CA VAL A 368 -1.17 12.51 -4.46
C VAL A 368 -1.55 13.99 -4.43
N SER A 369 -0.57 14.86 -4.57
CA SER A 369 -0.76 16.31 -4.72
C SER A 369 -1.20 16.67 -6.14
N ILE A 370 -1.89 17.80 -6.30
CA ILE A 370 -2.24 18.38 -7.60
C ILE A 370 -1.46 19.68 -7.76
N PRO A 371 -0.59 19.83 -8.79
CA PRO A 371 0.11 21.08 -9.04
C PRO A 371 -0.84 22.20 -9.51
N ALA A 372 -0.44 23.46 -9.34
CA ALA A 372 -1.17 24.58 -9.89
C ALA A 372 -1.27 24.48 -11.42
N GLY A 373 -2.43 24.81 -11.98
CA GLY A 373 -2.73 24.73 -13.41
C GLY A 373 -4.01 23.97 -13.71
N ASP A 374 -4.08 23.36 -14.89
CA ASP A 374 -5.20 22.51 -15.29
C ASP A 374 -5.25 21.23 -14.43
N ILE A 375 -6.45 20.83 -14.06
CA ILE A 375 -6.72 19.58 -13.36
C ILE A 375 -7.33 18.59 -14.35
N THR A 376 -6.67 17.46 -14.58
CA THR A 376 -7.19 16.40 -15.44
C THR A 376 -8.02 15.39 -14.66
N TYR A 377 -8.86 14.64 -15.37
CA TYR A 377 -9.64 13.53 -14.78
C TYR A 377 -8.72 12.49 -14.12
N GLY A 378 -7.58 12.18 -14.75
CA GLY A 378 -6.59 11.26 -14.21
C GLY A 378 -5.97 11.75 -12.89
N GLN A 379 -5.69 13.05 -12.76
CA GLN A 379 -5.19 13.61 -11.49
C GLN A 379 -6.21 13.45 -10.35
N ILE A 380 -7.49 13.66 -10.63
CA ILE A 380 -8.54 13.46 -9.62
C ILE A 380 -8.65 11.99 -9.21
N ILE A 381 -8.60 11.05 -10.17
CA ILE A 381 -8.59 9.61 -9.85
C ILE A 381 -7.34 9.25 -9.04
N ALA A 382 -6.19 9.82 -9.36
CA ALA A 382 -4.96 9.58 -8.61
C ALA A 382 -5.03 10.12 -7.16
N VAL A 383 -5.81 11.19 -6.89
CA VAL A 383 -6.11 11.63 -5.52
C VAL A 383 -6.95 10.59 -4.78
N HIS A 384 -8.01 10.07 -5.41
CA HIS A 384 -8.96 9.10 -4.84
C HIS A 384 -9.04 7.82 -5.70
N PRO A 385 -8.04 6.92 -5.63
CA PRO A 385 -7.95 5.79 -6.57
C PRO A 385 -8.74 4.55 -6.14
N PHE A 386 -9.41 4.56 -4.98
CA PHE A 386 -10.04 3.38 -4.38
C PHE A 386 -11.45 3.09 -4.89
N GLY A 387 -12.09 4.08 -5.55
CA GLY A 387 -13.46 3.95 -6.00
C GLY A 387 -14.48 3.86 -4.86
N ASN A 388 -14.18 4.49 -3.73
CA ASN A 388 -15.12 4.59 -2.62
C ASN A 388 -16.35 5.42 -3.00
N GLU A 389 -17.45 5.21 -2.29
CA GLU A 389 -18.72 5.87 -2.57
C GLU A 389 -19.17 6.72 -1.37
N MET A 390 -19.61 7.94 -1.63
CA MET A 390 -20.08 8.86 -0.61
C MET A 390 -21.31 8.33 0.10
N CYS A 391 -21.26 8.35 1.44
CA CYS A 391 -22.34 7.99 2.35
C CYS A 391 -22.56 9.10 3.38
N VAL A 392 -23.77 9.17 3.97
CA VAL A 392 -24.09 10.02 5.10
C VAL A 392 -24.76 9.21 6.19
N VAL A 393 -24.29 9.36 7.41
CA VAL A 393 -24.88 8.70 8.59
C VAL A 393 -25.29 9.70 9.66
N GLU A 394 -26.16 9.26 10.58
CA GLU A 394 -26.37 9.92 11.87
C GLU A 394 -25.34 9.41 12.86
N ALA A 395 -24.43 10.28 13.31
CA ALA A 395 -23.43 9.94 14.32
C ALA A 395 -23.58 10.83 15.55
N THR A 396 -23.47 10.26 16.75
CA THR A 396 -23.44 11.04 17.99
C THR A 396 -22.12 11.79 18.12
N GLY A 397 -22.11 12.89 18.89
CA GLY A 397 -20.88 13.62 19.16
C GLY A 397 -19.82 12.73 19.83
N GLN A 398 -20.23 11.71 20.63
CA GLN A 398 -19.28 10.74 21.21
C GLN A 398 -18.61 9.91 20.11
N GLN A 399 -19.37 9.37 19.16
CA GLN A 399 -18.82 8.60 18.04
C GLN A 399 -17.86 9.43 17.16
N ILE A 400 -18.18 10.72 16.98
CA ILE A 400 -17.31 11.65 16.25
C ILE A 400 -16.01 11.89 17.02
N LEU A 401 -16.08 12.13 18.34
CA LEU A 401 -14.89 12.28 19.19
C LEU A 401 -14.01 11.01 19.16
N ASP A 402 -14.63 9.84 19.26
CA ASP A 402 -13.95 8.54 19.21
C ASP A 402 -13.23 8.35 17.87
N ALA A 403 -13.85 8.75 16.75
CA ALA A 403 -13.24 8.67 15.43
C ALA A 403 -12.04 9.61 15.28
N LEU A 404 -12.13 10.84 15.77
CA LEU A 404 -11.02 11.79 15.80
C LEU A 404 -9.85 11.26 16.64
N GLU A 405 -10.13 10.68 17.81
CA GLU A 405 -9.15 10.08 18.70
C GLU A 405 -8.47 8.87 18.04
N MET A 406 -9.27 7.98 17.41
CA MET A 406 -8.77 6.84 16.64
C MET A 406 -7.85 7.29 15.50
N GLY A 407 -8.22 8.34 14.76
CA GLY A 407 -7.40 8.92 13.70
C GLY A 407 -6.10 9.55 14.20
N ALA A 408 -6.14 10.17 15.39
CA ALA A 408 -5.00 10.87 15.99
C ALA A 408 -4.06 9.94 16.81
N ARG A 409 -4.38 8.63 16.95
CA ARG A 409 -3.69 7.71 17.86
C ARG A 409 -2.17 7.65 17.70
N ASN A 410 -1.68 7.80 16.46
CA ASN A 410 -0.25 7.73 16.15
C ASN A 410 0.45 9.09 16.14
N ALA A 411 -0.28 10.21 16.32
CA ALA A 411 0.32 11.54 16.26
C ALA A 411 1.49 11.69 17.26
N PRO A 412 2.64 12.28 16.86
CA PRO A 412 2.90 13.01 15.60
C PRO A 412 3.29 12.12 14.40
N GLY A 413 3.28 10.79 14.56
CA GLY A 413 3.52 9.83 13.48
C GLY A 413 2.33 9.74 12.51
N GLU A 414 2.55 9.07 11.38
CA GLU A 414 1.51 8.87 10.36
C GLU A 414 0.44 7.86 10.82
N CYS A 415 -0.79 8.12 10.39
CA CYS A 415 -1.92 7.21 10.52
C CYS A 415 -2.81 7.31 9.27
N GLY A 416 -3.05 6.20 8.56
CA GLY A 416 -3.98 6.18 7.42
C GLY A 416 -5.36 6.71 7.76
N GLY A 417 -5.84 6.39 8.95
CA GLY A 417 -7.12 6.85 9.48
C GLY A 417 -7.12 8.28 10.05
N PHE A 418 -6.04 9.07 9.92
CA PHE A 418 -6.03 10.48 10.31
C PHE A 418 -7.09 11.25 9.53
N LEU A 419 -7.96 11.99 10.23
CA LEU A 419 -9.15 12.59 9.62
C LEU A 419 -8.92 14.05 9.24
N GLN A 420 -9.00 14.35 7.94
CA GLN A 420 -9.20 15.68 7.38
C GLN A 420 -10.69 16.02 7.52
N VAL A 421 -11.03 17.26 7.90
CA VAL A 421 -12.39 17.59 8.34
C VAL A 421 -12.98 18.82 7.65
N SER A 422 -14.32 18.85 7.55
CA SER A 422 -15.09 20.04 7.13
C SER A 422 -16.30 20.25 8.04
N GLY A 423 -16.64 21.52 8.30
CA GLY A 423 -17.73 21.91 9.20
C GLY A 423 -17.40 21.77 10.68
N MET A 424 -16.15 21.42 11.00
CA MET A 424 -15.67 21.23 12.38
C MET A 424 -14.20 21.62 12.50
N SER A 425 -13.74 21.79 13.75
CA SER A 425 -12.33 21.98 14.10
C SER A 425 -11.98 21.27 15.41
N TYR A 426 -10.70 20.93 15.60
CA TYR A 426 -10.23 20.27 16.81
C TYR A 426 -8.72 20.48 17.05
N GLU A 427 -8.28 20.15 18.26
CA GLU A 427 -6.88 20.19 18.67
C GLU A 427 -6.40 18.79 19.04
N ILE A 428 -5.13 18.49 18.77
CA ILE A 428 -4.45 17.25 19.19
C ILE A 428 -3.37 17.64 20.19
N ASP A 429 -3.53 17.26 21.45
CA ASP A 429 -2.55 17.54 22.52
C ASP A 429 -1.54 16.39 22.65
N LEU A 430 -0.32 16.61 22.15
CA LEU A 430 0.77 15.62 22.22
C LEU A 430 1.33 15.43 23.63
N ASN A 431 0.90 16.25 24.61
CA ASN A 431 1.25 16.01 26.02
C ASN A 431 0.40 14.90 26.67
N VAL A 432 -0.69 14.49 26.00
CA VAL A 432 -1.54 13.36 26.41
C VAL A 432 -1.08 12.10 25.67
N GLU A 433 -0.74 11.05 26.41
CA GLU A 433 -0.37 9.76 25.80
C GLU A 433 -1.60 9.11 25.13
N PRO A 434 -1.43 8.40 23.99
CA PRO A 434 -2.54 7.74 23.31
C PRO A 434 -3.11 6.59 24.17
N THR A 435 -4.42 6.56 24.33
CA THR A 435 -5.14 5.56 25.15
C THR A 435 -6.26 4.89 24.37
N VAL A 436 -6.18 4.89 23.03
CA VAL A 436 -7.09 4.16 22.15
C VAL A 436 -6.91 2.66 22.33
N GLU A 437 -8.01 1.94 22.51
CA GLU A 437 -8.05 0.49 22.57
C GLU A 437 -8.66 -0.08 21.29
N VAL A 438 -8.02 -1.13 20.76
CA VAL A 438 -8.49 -1.87 19.59
C VAL A 438 -8.54 -3.36 19.90
N ASN A 439 -9.38 -4.11 19.16
CA ASN A 439 -9.37 -5.57 19.24
C ASN A 439 -8.26 -6.18 18.33
N ALA A 440 -8.20 -7.52 18.28
CA ALA A 440 -7.24 -8.27 17.46
C ALA A 440 -7.33 -7.97 15.96
N ASP A 441 -8.48 -7.49 15.48
CA ASP A 441 -8.69 -7.10 14.09
C ASP A 441 -8.35 -5.61 13.83
N GLY A 442 -7.80 -4.89 14.83
CA GLY A 442 -7.49 -3.46 14.74
C GLY A 442 -8.72 -2.54 14.81
N MET A 443 -9.88 -3.07 15.17
CA MET A 443 -11.13 -2.31 15.30
C MET A 443 -11.21 -1.59 16.63
N PHE A 444 -11.62 -0.33 16.61
CA PHE A 444 -11.81 0.48 17.81
C PHE A 444 -12.78 -0.18 18.80
N THR A 445 -12.38 -0.24 20.08
CA THR A 445 -13.19 -0.76 21.18
C THR A 445 -13.43 0.26 22.29
N GLY A 446 -12.62 1.31 22.37
CA GLY A 446 -12.77 2.35 23.37
C GLY A 446 -11.52 3.21 23.55
N VAL A 447 -11.61 4.08 24.55
CA VAL A 447 -10.50 4.90 25.04
C VAL A 447 -10.41 4.69 26.56
N SER A 448 -9.25 4.17 27.04
CA SER A 448 -9.10 3.82 28.47
C SER A 448 -8.65 4.96 29.38
N GLY A 449 -8.29 6.10 28.79
CA GLY A 449 -7.73 7.24 29.51
C GLY A 449 -8.27 8.59 29.07
N GLU A 450 -7.39 9.57 29.11
CA GLU A 450 -7.69 10.92 28.63
C GLU A 450 -7.61 10.98 27.11
N TYR A 451 -8.60 11.61 26.47
CA TYR A 451 -8.55 11.91 25.03
C TYR A 451 -7.47 12.95 24.75
N ARG A 452 -6.63 12.71 23.74
CA ARG A 452 -5.68 13.72 23.24
C ARG A 452 -6.35 14.73 22.30
N VAL A 453 -7.49 14.36 21.70
CA VAL A 453 -8.33 15.26 20.92
C VAL A 453 -9.10 16.17 21.88
N LYS A 454 -8.92 17.47 21.69
CA LYS A 454 -9.46 18.54 22.56
C LYS A 454 -10.22 19.58 21.75
N ASN A 455 -10.98 20.39 22.45
CA ASN A 455 -11.62 21.61 21.93
C ASN A 455 -12.35 21.41 20.60
N VAL A 456 -12.99 20.24 20.43
CA VAL A 456 -13.75 19.93 19.21
C VAL A 456 -14.94 20.87 19.10
N LYS A 457 -15.10 21.50 17.95
CA LYS A 457 -16.24 22.38 17.62
C LYS A 457 -16.89 21.92 16.33
N VAL A 458 -18.20 22.06 16.26
CA VAL A 458 -19.00 21.95 15.02
C VAL A 458 -19.53 23.34 14.68
N GLY A 459 -19.08 23.90 13.56
CA GLY A 459 -19.16 25.35 13.36
C GLY A 459 -18.40 26.09 14.45
N ASP A 460 -19.07 27.04 15.12
CA ASP A 460 -18.50 27.82 16.23
C ASP A 460 -18.84 27.25 17.61
N GLU A 461 -19.68 26.20 17.69
CA GLU A 461 -20.18 25.66 18.95
C GLU A 461 -19.35 24.43 19.39
N PRO A 462 -19.11 24.27 20.71
CA PRO A 462 -18.47 23.05 21.22
C PRO A 462 -19.26 21.79 20.84
N LEU A 463 -18.56 20.71 20.53
CA LEU A 463 -19.17 19.40 20.24
C LEU A 463 -20.02 18.93 21.45
N ASP A 464 -21.31 18.72 21.23
CA ASP A 464 -22.19 18.10 22.22
C ASP A 464 -22.16 16.57 22.03
N LEU A 465 -21.58 15.84 22.97
CA LEU A 465 -21.39 14.40 22.88
C LEU A 465 -22.70 13.60 22.78
N ALA A 466 -23.81 14.14 23.29
CA ALA A 466 -25.11 13.47 23.27
C ALA A 466 -25.96 13.83 22.04
N LYS A 467 -25.58 14.91 21.33
CA LYS A 467 -26.29 15.34 20.12
C LYS A 467 -25.92 14.46 18.94
N THR A 468 -26.89 14.20 18.06
CA THR A 468 -26.68 13.54 16.78
C THR A 468 -26.42 14.59 15.70
N TYR A 469 -25.42 14.34 14.87
CA TYR A 469 -25.02 15.14 13.73
C TYR A 469 -25.12 14.31 12.45
N THR A 470 -25.37 14.94 11.33
CA THR A 470 -25.22 14.30 10.02
C THR A 470 -23.75 14.36 9.61
N LEU A 471 -23.17 13.17 9.38
CA LEU A 471 -21.75 12.98 9.06
C LEU A 471 -21.60 12.39 7.67
N ALA A 472 -20.91 13.11 6.78
CA ALA A 472 -20.54 12.62 5.46
C ALA A 472 -19.13 12.04 5.45
N SER A 473 -18.96 10.92 4.78
CA SER A 473 -17.71 10.31 4.38
C SER A 473 -17.96 9.25 3.33
N HIS A 474 -17.02 8.32 3.11
CA HIS A 474 -17.20 7.21 2.17
C HIS A 474 -17.53 5.89 2.87
N ASN A 475 -18.07 4.96 2.07
CA ASN A 475 -18.50 3.63 2.48
C ASN A 475 -17.40 2.83 3.21
N TYR A 476 -16.13 2.96 2.81
CA TYR A 476 -14.99 2.34 3.47
C TYR A 476 -14.97 2.61 4.98
N MET A 477 -15.08 3.89 5.41
CA MET A 477 -15.09 4.22 6.85
C MET A 477 -16.45 4.00 7.50
N LEU A 478 -17.54 4.50 6.88
CA LEU A 478 -18.84 4.58 7.56
C LEU A 478 -19.59 3.24 7.59
N LYS A 479 -19.40 2.40 6.56
CA LYS A 479 -20.10 1.11 6.45
C LYS A 479 -19.20 -0.08 6.77
N SER A 480 -17.93 -0.01 6.37
CA SER A 480 -17.01 -1.14 6.41
C SER A 480 -16.01 -1.09 7.56
N ALA A 481 -16.06 -0.05 8.39
CA ALA A 481 -15.12 0.19 9.50
C ALA A 481 -13.64 0.22 9.06
N GLY A 482 -13.36 0.66 7.84
CA GLY A 482 -12.00 0.87 7.36
C GLY A 482 -11.19 1.75 8.30
N ASP A 483 -9.88 1.57 8.34
CA ASP A 483 -8.96 2.17 9.32
C ASP A 483 -9.34 1.89 10.80
N GLY A 484 -10.18 0.85 11.03
CA GLY A 484 -10.64 0.46 12.35
C GLY A 484 -11.77 1.33 12.92
N MET A 485 -12.46 2.13 12.10
CA MET A 485 -13.51 3.08 12.50
C MET A 485 -14.84 2.37 12.89
N ALA A 486 -14.77 1.39 13.80
CA ALA A 486 -15.90 0.56 14.21
C ALA A 486 -17.01 1.35 14.94
N MET A 487 -16.73 2.55 15.47
CA MET A 487 -17.72 3.40 16.13
C MET A 487 -18.87 3.84 15.20
N PHE A 488 -18.69 3.78 13.89
CA PHE A 488 -19.73 4.12 12.92
C PHE A 488 -20.61 2.92 12.53
N GLN A 489 -20.21 1.70 12.87
CA GLN A 489 -21.01 0.50 12.57
C GLN A 489 -22.38 0.58 13.28
N GLY A 490 -23.45 0.35 12.50
CA GLY A 490 -24.81 0.42 13.01
C GLY A 490 -25.39 1.84 13.14
N CYS A 491 -24.68 2.89 12.73
CA CYS A 491 -25.25 4.21 12.58
C CYS A 491 -26.38 4.23 11.54
N THR A 492 -27.39 5.08 11.76
CA THR A 492 -28.49 5.25 10.79
C THR A 492 -27.92 5.83 9.48
N LEU A 493 -28.05 5.07 8.39
CA LEU A 493 -27.63 5.51 7.07
C LEU A 493 -28.69 6.41 6.45
N LEU A 494 -28.34 7.66 6.16
CA LEU A 494 -29.22 8.66 5.55
C LEU A 494 -29.08 8.72 4.02
N GLN A 495 -27.85 8.58 3.53
CA GLN A 495 -27.51 8.49 2.11
C GLN A 495 -26.55 7.32 1.91
N ASP A 496 -26.83 6.45 0.95
CA ASP A 496 -26.04 5.24 0.68
C ASP A 496 -25.47 5.28 -0.72
N SER A 497 -24.14 5.24 -0.83
CA SER A 497 -23.42 5.04 -2.10
C SER A 497 -23.89 5.96 -3.24
N VAL A 498 -24.09 7.25 -2.92
CA VAL A 498 -24.76 8.19 -3.85
C VAL A 498 -23.85 8.70 -4.96
N MET A 499 -22.52 8.66 -4.77
CA MET A 499 -21.54 9.18 -5.74
C MET A 499 -20.16 8.63 -5.43
N ILE A 500 -19.41 8.24 -6.46
CA ILE A 500 -18.01 7.83 -6.31
C ILE A 500 -17.13 9.01 -5.89
N ASP A 501 -16.12 8.78 -5.05
CA ASP A 501 -15.28 9.79 -4.40
C ASP A 501 -14.61 10.77 -5.37
N ASN A 502 -14.07 10.30 -6.48
CA ASN A 502 -13.48 11.17 -7.50
C ASN A 502 -14.53 12.09 -8.15
N GLN A 503 -15.76 11.63 -8.37
CA GLN A 503 -16.85 12.45 -8.91
C GLN A 503 -17.35 13.48 -7.88
N VAL A 504 -17.31 13.15 -6.57
CA VAL A 504 -17.61 14.10 -5.48
C VAL A 504 -16.69 15.31 -5.58
N LEU A 505 -15.38 15.07 -5.73
CA LEU A 505 -14.39 16.13 -5.84
C LEU A 505 -14.54 16.94 -7.14
N ILE A 506 -14.78 16.30 -8.29
CA ILE A 506 -15.03 16.97 -9.56
C ILE A 506 -16.25 17.87 -9.47
N ASN A 507 -17.39 17.35 -9.02
CA ASN A 507 -18.64 18.12 -8.95
C ASN A 507 -18.50 19.29 -8.00
N TYR A 508 -17.82 19.13 -6.86
CA TYR A 508 -17.56 20.25 -5.97
C TYR A 508 -16.76 21.36 -6.65
N ILE A 509 -15.66 21.03 -7.33
CA ILE A 509 -14.84 22.04 -8.02
C ILE A 509 -15.63 22.70 -9.16
N VAL A 510 -16.38 21.92 -9.95
CA VAL A 510 -17.10 22.43 -11.13
C VAL A 510 -18.35 23.20 -10.72
N ASP A 511 -19.22 22.58 -9.90
CA ASP A 511 -20.58 23.09 -9.66
C ASP A 511 -20.62 24.10 -8.51
N VAL A 512 -19.73 23.98 -7.51
CA VAL A 512 -19.69 24.85 -6.33
C VAL A 512 -18.63 25.93 -6.46
N LEU A 513 -17.41 25.58 -6.87
CA LEU A 513 -16.31 26.54 -7.01
C LEU A 513 -16.24 27.19 -8.42
N GLY A 514 -17.12 26.81 -9.34
CA GLY A 514 -17.18 27.38 -10.69
C GLY A 514 -16.03 26.96 -11.59
N GLY A 515 -15.47 25.78 -11.37
CA GLY A 515 -14.42 25.16 -12.19
C GLY A 515 -12.98 25.56 -11.81
N VAL A 516 -12.80 26.38 -10.76
CA VAL A 516 -11.47 26.88 -10.37
C VAL A 516 -11.29 26.85 -8.86
N VAL A 517 -10.31 26.07 -8.38
CA VAL A 517 -9.89 26.16 -6.97
C VAL A 517 -9.10 27.45 -6.77
N GLY A 518 -9.58 28.29 -5.85
CA GLY A 518 -9.07 29.65 -5.62
C GLY A 518 -8.05 29.74 -4.48
N GLU A 519 -7.76 30.99 -4.12
CA GLU A 519 -6.81 31.35 -3.05
C GLU A 519 -7.28 30.95 -1.64
N ASP A 520 -8.54 30.56 -1.45
CA ASP A 520 -9.05 30.05 -0.18
C ASP A 520 -8.33 28.77 0.27
N TYR A 521 -7.67 28.07 -0.65
CA TYR A 521 -6.84 26.88 -0.41
C TYR A 521 -5.33 27.15 -0.60
N ALA A 522 -4.88 28.41 -0.49
CA ALA A 522 -3.48 28.77 -0.78
C ALA A 522 -2.50 28.29 0.31
N ASP A 523 -2.95 28.20 1.58
CA ASP A 523 -2.07 27.73 2.65
C ASP A 523 -1.93 26.20 2.59
N PRO A 524 -0.73 25.66 2.32
CA PRO A 524 -0.51 24.21 2.26
C PRO A 524 -0.82 23.50 3.59
N TYR A 525 -0.78 24.23 4.71
CA TYR A 525 -1.09 23.71 6.05
C TYR A 525 -2.58 23.78 6.40
N GLY A 526 -3.44 24.12 5.44
CA GLY A 526 -4.88 24.14 5.57
C GLY A 526 -5.44 25.44 6.13
N GLN A 527 -6.67 25.38 6.62
CA GLN A 527 -7.46 26.53 7.08
C GLN A 527 -7.48 26.68 8.61
N GLY A 528 -6.65 25.93 9.33
CA GLY A 528 -6.56 25.97 10.79
C GLY A 528 -7.68 25.19 11.49
N ARG A 529 -8.24 24.19 10.84
CA ARG A 529 -9.26 23.31 11.40
C ARG A 529 -8.68 22.28 12.36
N ILE A 530 -7.40 21.92 12.16
CA ILE A 530 -6.69 20.92 12.97
C ILE A 530 -5.42 21.55 13.52
N THR A 531 -5.34 21.68 14.85
CA THR A 531 -4.18 22.25 15.52
C THR A 531 -3.47 21.17 16.33
N VAL A 532 -2.15 21.00 16.11
CA VAL A 532 -1.33 20.09 16.89
C VAL A 532 -0.59 20.89 17.98
N ILE A 533 -0.84 20.53 19.24
CA ILE A 533 -0.15 21.13 20.42
C ILE A 533 1.08 20.26 20.71
N GLU A 534 2.24 20.83 20.43
CA GLU A 534 3.55 20.15 20.59
C GLU A 534 3.83 19.75 22.03
N LYS A 535 4.58 18.66 22.18
CA LYS A 535 5.02 18.14 23.50
C LYS A 535 5.96 19.17 24.15
N LYS A 536 5.66 19.55 25.42
CA LYS A 536 6.45 20.51 26.19
C LYS A 536 7.73 19.90 26.74
#